data_91c7807851190feb6981d6e5116b6421
#
_entry.id   91c7807851190feb6981d6e5116b6421
#
_cell.length_a   1.000
_cell.length_b   1.000
_cell.length_c   1.000
_cell.angle_alpha   90.00
_cell.angle_beta   90.00
_cell.angle_gamma   90.00
#
_symmetry.space_group_name_H-M   'P 1'
#
loop_
_entity.id
_entity.type
_entity.pdbx_description
1 polymer ?
#
loop_
_entity_poly.entity_id
_entity_poly.type
_entity_poly.pdbx_seq_one_letter_code
_entity_poly.pdbx_strand_id
1 'polypeptide(L)'
;MDFTIKKYKELVLAFREAGYVFMTYVDYAKGCVVDCEKIVVMRHDVDRSVKRARELAEVENEMGVKASYYFREKFIVENRDDIRCIEGLGHEVGYHYEDLVTEKGDVDRAYARFVRNVDEMRQVADVRTITMHGSPTSRFDSKDMWRVYDYKKLGLIGEPQFDVDWREMFYLTDTGRSWNGVSRRDKVAERASEWEAKGWVYKTTDDVIKAVREGSFPNMVMMTIHPQRWTDNRCEWVKELVVQGVKNCVKRVLLKR
;
A
#
# COMPACT_ATOMS: atom_id res chain seq x y z
N MET A 1 18.97 -1.17 12.44
CA MET A 1 17.71 -1.86 12.80
C MET A 1 16.70 -1.50 11.71
N ASP A 2 16.10 -2.49 11.06
CA ASP A 2 15.14 -2.30 9.96
C ASP A 2 13.74 -1.91 10.47
N PHE A 3 12.88 -1.34 9.62
CA PHE A 3 11.50 -0.90 9.95
C PHE A 3 11.43 0.10 11.13
N THR A 4 12.36 1.03 11.21
CA THR A 4 12.31 2.21 12.08
C THR A 4 11.97 3.46 11.29
N ILE A 5 11.43 4.50 11.93
CA ILE A 5 11.20 5.81 11.27
C ILE A 5 12.51 6.39 10.74
N LYS A 6 13.60 6.22 11.51
CA LYS A 6 14.93 6.61 11.02
C LYS A 6 15.29 5.90 9.72
N LYS A 7 15.09 4.58 9.63
CA LYS A 7 15.38 3.79 8.41
C LYS A 7 14.44 4.17 7.26
N TYR A 8 13.20 4.53 7.56
CA TYR A 8 12.24 5.05 6.58
C TYR A 8 12.72 6.37 5.96
N LYS A 9 13.18 7.30 6.80
CA LYS A 9 13.76 8.58 6.33
C LYS A 9 14.99 8.34 5.44
N GLU A 10 15.87 7.39 5.79
CA GLU A 10 17.02 6.99 4.97
C GLU A 10 16.58 6.43 3.61
N LEU A 11 15.53 5.61 3.57
CA LEU A 11 14.96 5.07 2.33
C LEU A 11 14.43 6.17 1.42
N VAL A 12 13.56 7.03 1.93
CA VAL A 12 12.97 8.15 1.17
C VAL A 12 14.06 9.08 0.64
N LEU A 13 15.07 9.40 1.47
CA LEU A 13 16.18 10.26 1.09
C LEU A 13 16.98 9.64 -0.06
N ALA A 14 17.30 8.34 0.00
CA ALA A 14 18.03 7.64 -1.05
C ALA A 14 17.31 7.72 -2.41
N PHE A 15 15.99 7.53 -2.44
CA PHE A 15 15.21 7.69 -3.67
C PHE A 15 15.25 9.12 -4.20
N ARG A 16 15.10 10.14 -3.33
CA ARG A 16 15.17 11.54 -3.74
C ARG A 16 16.55 11.92 -4.29
N GLU A 17 17.62 11.50 -3.61
CA GLU A 17 19.01 11.71 -4.05
C GLU A 17 19.31 11.05 -5.40
N ALA A 18 18.65 9.92 -5.70
CA ALA A 18 18.77 9.23 -6.98
C ALA A 18 17.86 9.79 -8.09
N GLY A 19 17.12 10.88 -7.81
CA GLY A 19 16.30 11.59 -8.78
C GLY A 19 14.89 11.01 -8.96
N TYR A 20 14.40 10.19 -8.04
CA TYR A 20 13.00 9.72 -8.08
C TYR A 20 12.03 10.80 -7.61
N VAL A 21 10.93 10.95 -8.34
CA VAL A 21 9.78 11.78 -7.97
C VAL A 21 8.74 10.90 -7.27
N PHE A 22 8.31 11.33 -6.08
CA PHE A 22 7.22 10.68 -5.36
C PHE A 22 5.89 11.26 -5.78
N MET A 23 4.91 10.40 -6.02
CA MET A 23 3.57 10.81 -6.37
C MET A 23 2.52 9.94 -5.68
N THR A 24 1.31 10.49 -5.56
CA THR A 24 0.14 9.76 -5.12
C THR A 24 -0.37 8.84 -6.24
N TYR A 25 -1.15 7.83 -5.87
CA TYR A 25 -1.77 6.98 -6.89
C TYR A 25 -2.84 7.73 -7.68
N VAL A 26 -3.57 8.66 -7.05
CA VAL A 26 -4.55 9.49 -7.76
C VAL A 26 -3.90 10.34 -8.86
N ASP A 27 -2.71 10.88 -8.62
CA ASP A 27 -1.98 11.65 -9.63
C ASP A 27 -1.49 10.75 -10.77
N TYR A 28 -0.98 9.56 -10.43
CA TYR A 28 -0.62 8.54 -11.42
C TYR A 28 -1.84 8.14 -12.27
N ALA A 29 -2.99 7.84 -11.64
CA ALA A 29 -4.21 7.43 -12.32
C ALA A 29 -4.81 8.53 -13.22
N LYS A 30 -4.58 9.81 -12.90
CA LYS A 30 -4.94 10.96 -13.75
C LYS A 30 -4.00 11.16 -14.93
N GLY A 31 -2.91 10.41 -15.00
CA GLY A 31 -1.88 10.64 -16.01
C GLY A 31 -1.08 11.92 -15.78
N CYS A 32 -1.02 12.42 -14.55
CA CYS A 32 -0.14 13.52 -14.15
C CYS A 32 1.32 13.05 -14.20
N VAL A 33 1.73 12.53 -15.36
CA VAL A 33 3.11 12.08 -15.54
C VAL A 33 3.97 13.33 -15.60
N VAL A 34 4.78 13.53 -14.60
CA VAL A 34 5.87 14.50 -14.64
C VAL A 34 6.84 14.01 -15.71
N ASP A 35 7.44 14.91 -16.44
CA ASP A 35 8.49 14.61 -17.43
C ASP A 35 9.76 14.12 -16.71
N CYS A 36 9.63 12.98 -16.02
CA CYS A 36 10.69 12.33 -15.28
C CYS A 36 10.69 10.83 -15.53
N GLU A 37 11.90 10.26 -15.67
CA GLU A 37 12.08 8.84 -15.95
C GLU A 37 11.93 7.95 -14.69
N LYS A 38 12.07 8.53 -13.48
CA LYS A 38 12.10 7.79 -12.23
C LYS A 38 10.96 8.20 -11.30
N ILE A 39 10.04 7.26 -11.04
CA ILE A 39 8.81 7.51 -10.30
C ILE A 39 8.65 6.49 -9.17
N VAL A 40 8.27 6.99 -8.00
CA VAL A 40 7.75 6.19 -6.87
C VAL A 40 6.28 6.55 -6.66
N VAL A 41 5.37 5.64 -6.99
CA VAL A 41 3.98 5.73 -6.52
C VAL A 41 3.95 5.16 -5.10
N MET A 42 3.92 6.05 -4.09
CA MET A 42 3.94 5.66 -2.69
C MET A 42 2.53 5.37 -2.19
N ARG A 43 2.32 4.17 -1.65
CA ARG A 43 1.04 3.69 -1.13
C ARG A 43 1.18 3.15 0.28
N HIS A 44 0.28 3.53 1.17
CA HIS A 44 0.18 3.03 2.53
C HIS A 44 -1.12 2.27 2.75
N ASP A 45 -1.01 0.99 3.13
CA ASP A 45 -2.15 0.16 3.52
C ASP A 45 -2.30 0.22 5.05
N VAL A 46 -3.29 1.01 5.50
CA VAL A 46 -3.54 1.25 6.94
C VAL A 46 -4.40 0.13 7.51
N ASP A 47 -3.76 -0.99 7.86
CA ASP A 47 -4.44 -2.20 8.34
C ASP A 47 -4.81 -2.16 9.82
N ARG A 48 -4.01 -1.44 10.65
CA ARG A 48 -4.08 -1.58 12.10
C ARG A 48 -3.98 -0.29 12.91
N SER A 49 -3.27 0.72 12.44
CA SER A 49 -2.97 1.90 13.27
C SER A 49 -3.01 3.17 12.44
N VAL A 50 -4.08 3.95 12.61
CA VAL A 50 -4.20 5.28 12.01
C VAL A 50 -3.18 6.24 12.62
N LYS A 51 -2.92 6.13 13.93
CA LYS A 51 -1.87 6.93 14.58
C LYS A 51 -0.51 6.77 13.88
N ARG A 52 -0.11 5.54 13.52
CA ARG A 52 1.14 5.31 12.78
C ARG A 52 1.10 5.84 11.36
N ALA A 53 -0.07 5.78 10.73
CA ALA A 53 -0.26 6.39 9.41
C ALA A 53 -0.05 7.90 9.48
N ARG A 54 -0.61 8.56 10.48
CA ARG A 54 -0.42 10.00 10.71
C ARG A 54 1.04 10.36 10.99
N GLU A 55 1.72 9.62 11.88
CA GLU A 55 3.14 9.82 12.18
C GLU A 55 4.02 9.72 10.90
N LEU A 56 3.74 8.77 10.01
CA LEU A 56 4.45 8.66 8.72
C LEU A 56 4.08 9.80 7.77
N ALA A 57 2.82 10.20 7.68
CA ALA A 57 2.38 11.30 6.84
C ALA A 57 3.04 12.63 7.23
N GLU A 58 3.19 12.89 8.54
CA GLU A 58 3.90 14.04 9.07
C GLU A 58 5.39 14.00 8.64
N VAL A 59 6.04 12.84 8.76
CA VAL A 59 7.44 12.62 8.32
C VAL A 59 7.59 12.84 6.81
N GLU A 60 6.70 12.32 6.01
CA GLU A 60 6.71 12.47 4.55
C GLU A 60 6.49 13.92 4.14
N ASN A 61 5.57 14.62 4.81
CA ASN A 61 5.34 16.04 4.57
C ASN A 61 6.57 16.88 4.92
N GLU A 62 7.25 16.60 6.06
CA GLU A 62 8.54 17.23 6.40
C GLU A 62 9.61 17.01 5.33
N MET A 63 9.60 15.85 4.68
CA MET A 63 10.52 15.48 3.61
C MET A 63 10.05 15.96 2.23
N GLY A 64 8.91 16.66 2.10
CA GLY A 64 8.35 17.13 0.83
C GLY A 64 7.89 15.99 -0.09
N VAL A 65 7.44 14.88 0.49
CA VAL A 65 6.92 13.69 -0.23
C VAL A 65 5.41 13.61 -0.05
N LYS A 66 4.71 13.19 -1.10
CA LYS A 66 3.27 12.87 -1.07
C LYS A 66 3.07 11.38 -1.33
N ALA A 67 2.07 10.83 -0.66
CA ALA A 67 1.72 9.42 -0.73
C ALA A 67 0.21 9.20 -0.66
N SER A 68 -0.25 8.00 -0.96
CA SER A 68 -1.64 7.58 -0.87
C SER A 68 -1.85 6.73 0.37
N TYR A 69 -2.83 7.07 1.19
CA TYR A 69 -3.18 6.37 2.42
C TYR A 69 -4.55 5.71 2.29
N TYR A 70 -4.59 4.38 2.33
CA TYR A 70 -5.82 3.60 2.18
C TYR A 70 -6.27 3.06 3.53
N PHE A 71 -7.48 3.47 3.94
CA PHE A 71 -8.05 3.12 5.24
C PHE A 71 -9.15 2.07 5.11
N ARG A 72 -9.14 1.09 6.02
CA ARG A 72 -10.24 0.14 6.16
C ARG A 72 -11.42 0.81 6.85
N GLU A 73 -12.65 0.35 6.53
CA GLU A 73 -13.92 0.87 7.06
C GLU A 73 -13.89 1.09 8.58
N LYS A 74 -13.40 0.10 9.32
CA LYS A 74 -13.40 0.13 10.81
C LYS A 74 -12.67 1.33 11.43
N PHE A 75 -11.90 2.08 10.65
CA PHE A 75 -11.16 3.25 11.13
C PHE A 75 -11.86 4.57 10.82
N ILE A 76 -12.86 4.59 9.91
CA ILE A 76 -13.42 5.81 9.36
C ILE A 76 -14.08 6.66 10.45
N VAL A 77 -14.91 6.03 11.29
CA VAL A 77 -15.72 6.75 12.27
C VAL A 77 -14.89 7.33 13.41
N GLU A 78 -14.02 6.50 13.98
CA GLU A 78 -13.29 6.85 15.20
C GLU A 78 -12.04 7.72 14.96
N ASN A 79 -11.55 7.78 13.70
CA ASN A 79 -10.28 8.47 13.39
C ASN A 79 -10.45 9.57 12.34
N ARG A 80 -11.62 10.19 12.25
CA ARG A 80 -11.92 11.24 11.25
C ARG A 80 -10.92 12.39 11.25
N ASP A 81 -10.49 12.83 12.41
CA ASP A 81 -9.58 13.96 12.55
C ASP A 81 -8.16 13.60 12.09
N ASP A 82 -7.68 12.38 12.39
CA ASP A 82 -6.38 11.92 11.89
C ASP A 82 -6.39 11.74 10.37
N ILE A 83 -7.49 11.21 9.81
CA ILE A 83 -7.66 11.04 8.35
C ILE A 83 -7.67 12.41 7.65
N ARG A 84 -8.43 13.39 8.18
CA ARG A 84 -8.44 14.77 7.67
C ARG A 84 -7.08 15.45 7.80
N CYS A 85 -6.36 15.18 8.88
CA CYS A 85 -5.00 15.71 9.05
C CYS A 85 -4.09 15.18 7.94
N ILE A 86 -4.12 13.88 7.63
CA ILE A 86 -3.33 13.26 6.56
C ILE A 86 -3.66 13.89 5.20
N GLU A 87 -4.96 14.06 4.88
CA GLU A 87 -5.38 14.76 3.66
C GLU A 87 -4.92 16.22 3.65
N GLY A 88 -5.06 16.94 4.79
CA GLY A 88 -4.63 18.32 4.94
C GLY A 88 -3.12 18.55 4.77
N LEU A 89 -2.31 17.52 5.00
CA LEU A 89 -0.89 17.51 4.65
C LEU A 89 -0.64 17.34 3.15
N GLY A 90 -1.69 17.13 2.35
CA GLY A 90 -1.63 16.98 0.89
C GLY A 90 -1.39 15.55 0.42
N HIS A 91 -1.59 14.56 1.28
CA HIS A 91 -1.61 13.15 0.89
C HIS A 91 -2.97 12.76 0.33
N GLU A 92 -3.00 11.74 -0.52
CA GLU A 92 -4.23 11.13 -0.97
C GLU A 92 -4.81 10.23 0.13
N VAL A 93 -6.14 10.27 0.27
CA VAL A 93 -6.90 9.34 1.12
C VAL A 93 -7.78 8.47 0.24
N GLY A 94 -7.73 7.15 0.43
CA GLY A 94 -8.51 6.19 -0.31
C GLY A 94 -9.10 5.08 0.56
N TYR A 95 -10.00 4.27 -0.01
CA TYR A 95 -10.65 3.17 0.69
C TYR A 95 -9.93 1.84 0.48
N HIS A 96 -9.55 1.18 1.59
CA HIS A 96 -8.94 -0.16 1.62
C HIS A 96 -10.02 -1.22 1.80
N TYR A 97 -10.67 -1.63 0.70
CA TYR A 97 -11.88 -2.42 0.73
C TYR A 97 -11.64 -3.93 0.94
N GLU A 98 -12.55 -4.57 1.71
CA GLU A 98 -12.60 -6.02 1.94
C GLU A 98 -14.03 -6.55 1.97
N ASP A 99 -14.94 -5.87 1.30
CA ASP A 99 -16.39 -6.01 1.46
C ASP A 99 -16.88 -7.38 1.06
N LEU A 100 -16.39 -7.99 -0.04
CA LEU A 100 -16.82 -9.33 -0.45
C LEU A 100 -16.40 -10.42 0.54
N VAL A 101 -15.24 -10.24 1.17
CA VAL A 101 -14.78 -11.14 2.25
C VAL A 101 -15.68 -10.99 3.47
N THR A 102 -16.01 -9.76 3.84
CA THR A 102 -16.87 -9.44 4.98
C THR A 102 -18.28 -10.00 4.78
N GLU A 103 -18.84 -9.87 3.59
CA GLU A 103 -20.17 -10.39 3.23
C GLU A 103 -20.15 -11.87 2.77
N LYS A 104 -19.05 -12.59 3.05
CA LYS A 104 -18.91 -14.04 2.83
C LYS A 104 -19.22 -14.48 1.41
N GLY A 105 -18.91 -13.63 0.42
CA GLY A 105 -19.06 -13.91 -1.01
C GLY A 105 -20.41 -13.50 -1.60
N ASP A 106 -21.29 -12.87 -0.84
CA ASP A 106 -22.51 -12.26 -1.37
C ASP A 106 -22.15 -10.95 -2.08
N VAL A 107 -22.18 -10.98 -3.41
CA VAL A 107 -21.67 -9.88 -4.25
C VAL A 107 -22.56 -8.63 -4.15
N ASP A 108 -23.89 -8.82 -4.08
CA ASP A 108 -24.83 -7.69 -4.03
C ASP A 108 -24.76 -6.98 -2.67
N ARG A 109 -24.69 -7.75 -1.59
CA ARG A 109 -24.49 -7.19 -0.24
C ARG A 109 -23.14 -6.53 -0.10
N ALA A 110 -22.10 -7.13 -0.65
CA ALA A 110 -20.75 -6.57 -0.66
C ALA A 110 -20.71 -5.23 -1.40
N TYR A 111 -21.34 -5.13 -2.56
CA TYR A 111 -21.42 -3.88 -3.31
C TYR A 111 -22.22 -2.81 -2.56
N ALA A 112 -23.38 -3.15 -2.01
CA ALA A 112 -24.17 -2.22 -1.20
C ALA A 112 -23.40 -1.72 0.05
N ARG A 113 -22.60 -2.59 0.69
CA ARG A 113 -21.73 -2.25 1.79
C ARG A 113 -20.60 -1.31 1.31
N PHE A 114 -19.94 -1.64 0.21
CA PHE A 114 -18.88 -0.84 -0.39
C PHE A 114 -19.33 0.59 -0.69
N VAL A 115 -20.51 0.75 -1.31
CA VAL A 115 -21.09 2.08 -1.60
C VAL A 115 -21.25 2.89 -0.32
N ARG A 116 -21.88 2.32 0.72
CA ARG A 116 -22.05 3.00 2.01
C ARG A 116 -20.69 3.43 2.62
N ASN A 117 -19.70 2.54 2.59
CA ASN A 117 -18.38 2.81 3.17
C ASN A 117 -17.64 3.92 2.41
N VAL A 118 -17.74 3.94 1.08
CA VAL A 118 -17.20 5.02 0.24
C VAL A 118 -17.91 6.35 0.54
N ASP A 119 -19.25 6.34 0.64
CA ASP A 119 -20.03 7.55 0.93
C ASP A 119 -19.72 8.08 2.34
N GLU A 120 -19.55 7.21 3.32
CA GLU A 120 -19.15 7.60 4.68
C GLU A 120 -17.74 8.20 4.68
N MET A 121 -16.81 7.59 3.96
CA MET A 121 -15.43 8.06 3.88
C MET A 121 -15.35 9.41 3.15
N ARG A 122 -16.19 9.65 2.14
CA ARG A 122 -16.30 10.94 1.44
C ARG A 122 -16.81 12.10 2.30
N GLN A 123 -17.42 11.82 3.46
CA GLN A 123 -17.71 12.85 4.47
C GLN A 123 -16.47 13.30 5.23
N VAL A 124 -15.38 12.58 5.09
CA VAL A 124 -14.12 12.82 5.81
C VAL A 124 -13.02 13.35 4.87
N ALA A 125 -12.91 12.79 3.65
CA ALA A 125 -11.85 13.09 2.67
C ALA A 125 -12.35 12.93 1.23
N ASP A 126 -11.63 13.49 0.24
CA ASP A 126 -11.91 13.32 -1.20
C ASP A 126 -11.42 11.95 -1.71
N VAL A 127 -12.26 10.93 -1.57
CA VAL A 127 -11.96 9.56 -1.98
C VAL A 127 -12.16 9.38 -3.47
N ARG A 128 -11.05 9.26 -4.20
CA ARG A 128 -11.02 9.10 -5.67
C ARG A 128 -10.51 7.74 -6.12
N THR A 129 -9.74 7.05 -5.29
CA THR A 129 -9.17 5.75 -5.59
C THR A 129 -9.40 4.75 -4.45
N ILE A 130 -9.28 3.49 -4.78
CA ILE A 130 -9.49 2.38 -3.86
C ILE A 130 -8.39 1.34 -4.02
N THR A 131 -8.21 0.49 -3.02
CA THR A 131 -7.34 -0.68 -3.11
C THR A 131 -7.84 -1.83 -2.26
N MET A 132 -7.68 -3.04 -2.76
CA MET A 132 -8.14 -4.23 -2.06
C MET A 132 -7.27 -4.58 -0.85
N HIS A 133 -7.90 -4.85 0.31
CA HIS A 133 -7.25 -5.50 1.45
C HIS A 133 -7.08 -7.00 1.18
N GLY A 134 -5.84 -7.47 1.28
CA GLY A 134 -5.52 -8.88 1.10
C GLY A 134 -6.02 -9.75 2.27
N SER A 135 -6.83 -10.76 1.98
CA SER A 135 -7.36 -11.73 2.95
C SER A 135 -6.91 -13.15 2.62
N PRO A 136 -5.63 -13.51 2.90
CA PRO A 136 -5.02 -14.76 2.41
C PRO A 136 -5.65 -16.04 2.97
N THR A 137 -6.39 -15.96 4.07
CA THR A 137 -7.09 -17.09 4.70
C THR A 137 -8.56 -17.21 4.23
N SER A 138 -9.07 -16.22 3.51
CA SER A 138 -10.41 -16.26 2.93
C SER A 138 -10.42 -17.06 1.62
N ARG A 139 -11.52 -17.76 1.38
CA ARG A 139 -11.81 -18.38 0.07
C ARG A 139 -12.33 -17.35 -0.95
N PHE A 140 -12.77 -16.18 -0.50
CA PHE A 140 -13.25 -15.09 -1.33
C PHE A 140 -12.15 -14.07 -1.57
N ASP A 141 -12.18 -13.44 -2.72
CA ASP A 141 -11.29 -12.35 -3.09
C ASP A 141 -12.14 -11.10 -3.37
N SER A 142 -11.95 -10.02 -2.61
CA SER A 142 -12.83 -8.84 -2.70
C SER A 142 -12.81 -8.16 -4.07
N LYS A 143 -11.76 -8.33 -4.86
CA LYS A 143 -11.72 -7.82 -6.24
C LYS A 143 -12.72 -8.52 -7.19
N ASP A 144 -13.18 -9.74 -6.86
CA ASP A 144 -14.13 -10.46 -7.72
C ASP A 144 -15.50 -9.76 -7.81
N MET A 145 -15.82 -8.86 -6.88
CA MET A 145 -17.00 -8.00 -6.94
C MET A 145 -17.03 -7.15 -8.21
N TRP A 146 -15.87 -6.76 -8.72
CA TRP A 146 -15.72 -5.93 -9.93
C TRP A 146 -15.92 -6.69 -11.24
N ARG A 147 -16.18 -7.99 -11.20
CA ARG A 147 -16.67 -8.76 -12.36
C ARG A 147 -18.14 -8.51 -12.65
N VAL A 148 -18.90 -8.07 -11.63
CA VAL A 148 -20.34 -7.81 -11.70
C VAL A 148 -20.63 -6.31 -11.70
N TYR A 149 -19.90 -5.57 -10.88
CA TYR A 149 -20.06 -4.12 -10.69
C TYR A 149 -18.86 -3.34 -11.22
N ASP A 150 -19.08 -2.05 -11.44
CA ASP A 150 -18.04 -1.13 -11.92
C ASP A 150 -17.86 0.02 -10.92
N TYR A 151 -16.73 0.07 -10.23
CA TYR A 151 -16.40 1.14 -9.29
C TYR A 151 -16.29 2.51 -9.95
N LYS A 152 -15.98 2.58 -11.27
CA LYS A 152 -15.91 3.84 -12.02
C LYS A 152 -17.24 4.58 -12.07
N LYS A 153 -18.37 3.84 -12.00
CA LYS A 153 -19.73 4.42 -11.88
C LYS A 153 -19.97 5.19 -10.58
N LEU A 154 -19.13 4.96 -9.57
CA LEU A 154 -19.16 5.70 -8.31
C LEU A 154 -18.21 6.93 -8.33
N GLY A 155 -17.65 7.30 -9.48
CA GLY A 155 -16.70 8.40 -9.62
C GLY A 155 -15.29 8.06 -9.07
N LEU A 156 -15.01 6.77 -8.85
CA LEU A 156 -13.67 6.29 -8.50
C LEU A 156 -12.86 6.10 -9.78
N ILE A 157 -11.64 6.62 -9.81
CA ILE A 157 -10.82 6.68 -11.04
C ILE A 157 -9.76 5.60 -11.13
N GLY A 158 -9.51 4.85 -10.03
CA GLY A 158 -8.48 3.83 -10.07
C GLY A 158 -8.51 2.82 -8.91
N GLU A 159 -8.11 1.60 -9.26
CA GLU A 159 -7.77 0.50 -8.38
C GLU A 159 -6.47 -0.14 -8.91
N PRO A 160 -5.36 -0.12 -8.15
CA PRO A 160 -4.04 -0.49 -8.68
C PRO A 160 -3.98 -1.87 -9.34
N GLN A 161 -4.72 -2.86 -8.85
CA GLN A 161 -4.69 -4.20 -9.42
C GLN A 161 -5.28 -4.28 -10.84
N PHE A 162 -6.16 -3.32 -11.22
CA PHE A 162 -6.82 -3.29 -12.50
C PHE A 162 -6.27 -2.23 -13.45
N ASP A 163 -5.84 -1.07 -12.89
CA ASP A 163 -5.55 0.11 -13.69
C ASP A 163 -4.04 0.41 -13.79
N VAL A 164 -3.17 -0.39 -13.18
CA VAL A 164 -1.71 -0.27 -13.32
C VAL A 164 -1.20 -1.24 -14.39
N ASP A 165 -0.34 -0.75 -15.29
CA ASP A 165 0.41 -1.62 -16.20
C ASP A 165 1.63 -2.20 -15.49
N TRP A 166 1.46 -3.42 -14.99
CA TRP A 166 2.51 -4.13 -14.26
C TRP A 166 3.67 -4.61 -15.15
N ARG A 167 3.64 -4.38 -16.46
CA ARG A 167 4.78 -4.62 -17.36
C ARG A 167 5.84 -3.54 -17.21
N GLU A 168 5.40 -2.31 -16.90
CA GLU A 168 6.26 -1.14 -16.74
C GLU A 168 6.52 -0.80 -15.27
N MET A 169 5.56 -1.12 -14.37
CA MET A 169 5.61 -0.78 -12.96
C MET A 169 6.14 -1.96 -12.13
N PHE A 170 7.26 -1.77 -11.45
CA PHE A 170 7.76 -2.70 -10.44
C PHE A 170 6.93 -2.57 -9.16
N TYR A 171 6.60 -3.71 -8.54
CA TYR A 171 5.86 -3.72 -7.26
C TYR A 171 6.79 -4.09 -6.11
N LEU A 172 6.88 -3.22 -5.13
CA LEU A 172 7.66 -3.44 -3.92
C LEU A 172 6.77 -3.29 -2.68
N THR A 173 6.84 -4.22 -1.74
CA THR A 173 6.04 -4.16 -0.50
C THR A 173 6.82 -4.64 0.71
N ASP A 174 6.57 -4.01 1.86
CA ASP A 174 7.09 -4.42 3.17
C ASP A 174 6.27 -5.55 3.82
N THR A 175 5.40 -6.22 3.04
CA THR A 175 4.53 -7.29 3.55
C THR A 175 5.34 -8.40 4.22
N GLY A 176 4.96 -8.75 5.44
CA GLY A 176 5.67 -9.76 6.23
C GLY A 176 6.94 -9.26 6.92
N ARG A 177 7.21 -7.96 6.95
CA ARG A 177 8.49 -7.33 7.36
C ARG A 177 9.65 -7.83 6.50
N SER A 178 9.41 -7.91 5.21
CA SER A 178 10.39 -8.29 4.20
C SER A 178 9.99 -7.69 2.87
N TRP A 179 10.94 -7.25 2.09
CA TRP A 179 10.73 -6.66 0.77
C TRP A 179 10.54 -7.70 -0.36
N ASN A 180 10.55 -8.98 -0.03
CA ASN A 180 10.34 -10.10 -0.97
C ASN A 180 8.88 -10.56 -1.08
N GLY A 181 7.94 -9.80 -0.59
CA GLY A 181 6.59 -10.26 -0.28
C GLY A 181 5.59 -10.20 -1.43
N VAL A 182 5.92 -10.69 -2.63
CA VAL A 182 4.91 -10.89 -3.68
C VAL A 182 3.98 -12.03 -3.27
N SER A 183 2.71 -11.74 -3.03
CA SER A 183 1.71 -12.74 -2.75
C SER A 183 1.36 -13.51 -4.03
N ARG A 184 1.22 -14.86 -3.94
CA ARG A 184 0.79 -15.69 -5.08
C ARG A 184 -0.59 -15.31 -5.65
N ARG A 185 -1.36 -14.48 -4.94
CA ARG A 185 -2.69 -14.00 -5.37
C ARG A 185 -2.65 -12.61 -6.01
N ASP A 186 -1.51 -11.93 -5.94
CA ASP A 186 -1.37 -10.62 -6.57
C ASP A 186 -1.21 -10.79 -8.09
N LYS A 187 -1.78 -9.89 -8.87
CA LYS A 187 -1.60 -9.86 -10.35
C LYS A 187 -0.13 -9.80 -10.76
N VAL A 188 0.72 -9.32 -9.88
CA VAL A 188 2.17 -9.23 -10.08
C VAL A 188 2.92 -10.54 -9.85
N ALA A 189 2.27 -11.58 -9.33
CA ALA A 189 2.90 -12.88 -9.10
C ALA A 189 3.47 -13.50 -10.39
N GLU A 190 2.83 -13.24 -11.53
CA GLU A 190 3.29 -13.68 -12.85
C GLU A 190 4.59 -13.00 -13.28
N ARG A 191 4.89 -11.81 -12.73
CA ARG A 191 6.10 -11.03 -13.02
C ARG A 191 7.27 -11.36 -12.10
N ALA A 192 7.03 -12.09 -11.01
CA ALA A 192 8.05 -12.36 -9.98
C ALA A 192 9.29 -13.01 -10.56
N SER A 193 9.14 -14.02 -11.42
CA SER A 193 10.26 -14.72 -12.06
C SER A 193 11.09 -13.80 -12.96
N GLU A 194 10.45 -12.86 -13.68
CA GLU A 194 11.17 -11.88 -14.50
C GLU A 194 11.96 -10.91 -13.64
N TRP A 195 11.37 -10.42 -12.55
CA TRP A 195 12.05 -9.54 -11.61
C TRP A 195 13.23 -10.23 -10.90
N GLU A 196 13.05 -11.50 -10.53
CA GLU A 196 14.14 -12.33 -10.00
C GLU A 196 15.29 -12.45 -11.00
N ALA A 197 14.98 -12.72 -12.27
CA ALA A 197 16.00 -12.82 -13.34
C ALA A 197 16.74 -11.49 -13.56
N LYS A 198 16.09 -10.35 -13.32
CA LYS A 198 16.70 -9.00 -13.36
C LYS A 198 17.47 -8.64 -12.08
N GLY A 199 17.48 -9.53 -11.07
CA GLY A 199 18.09 -9.27 -9.77
C GLY A 199 17.33 -8.28 -8.87
N TRP A 200 16.05 -7.99 -9.17
CA TRP A 200 15.21 -7.08 -8.39
C TRP A 200 14.58 -7.81 -7.19
N VAL A 201 15.44 -8.36 -6.34
CA VAL A 201 15.08 -9.12 -5.15
C VAL A 201 15.75 -8.48 -3.95
N TYR A 202 14.95 -7.95 -3.04
CA TYR A 202 15.42 -7.22 -1.87
C TYR A 202 14.91 -7.89 -0.59
N LYS A 203 15.75 -8.05 0.42
CA LYS A 203 15.38 -8.67 1.70
C LYS A 203 15.18 -7.64 2.80
N THR A 204 16.02 -6.63 2.80
CA THR A 204 16.09 -5.58 3.82
C THR A 204 15.90 -4.20 3.18
N THR A 205 15.58 -3.20 3.99
CA THR A 205 15.56 -1.81 3.53
C THR A 205 16.93 -1.34 3.07
N ASP A 206 18.00 -1.86 3.66
CA ASP A 206 19.38 -1.55 3.23
C ASP A 206 19.68 -2.08 1.83
N ASP A 207 19.15 -3.25 1.44
CA ASP A 207 19.28 -3.77 0.08
C ASP A 207 18.61 -2.85 -0.94
N VAL A 208 17.42 -2.33 -0.62
CA VAL A 208 16.68 -1.38 -1.46
C VAL A 208 17.49 -0.08 -1.59
N ILE A 209 17.93 0.50 -0.47
CA ILE A 209 18.73 1.73 -0.44
C ILE A 209 20.02 1.57 -1.27
N LYS A 210 20.68 0.43 -1.14
CA LYS A 210 21.90 0.12 -1.90
C LYS A 210 21.61 0.09 -3.40
N ALA A 211 20.60 -0.66 -3.83
CA ALA A 211 20.24 -0.77 -5.24
C ALA A 211 19.85 0.58 -5.87
N VAL A 212 19.13 1.42 -5.11
CA VAL A 212 18.76 2.78 -5.53
C VAL A 212 19.99 3.64 -5.74
N ARG A 213 20.95 3.65 -4.78
CA ARG A 213 22.18 4.42 -4.86
C ARG A 213 23.13 3.95 -5.95
N GLU A 214 23.16 2.65 -6.23
CA GLU A 214 23.96 2.05 -7.30
C GLU A 214 23.31 2.20 -8.69
N GLY A 215 22.07 2.74 -8.79
CA GLY A 215 21.35 2.90 -10.05
C GLY A 215 20.84 1.59 -10.67
N SER A 216 20.80 0.50 -9.89
CA SER A 216 20.31 -0.81 -10.32
C SER A 216 18.85 -1.08 -9.97
N PHE A 217 18.18 -0.12 -9.30
CA PHE A 217 16.79 -0.21 -8.94
C PHE A 217 15.87 0.21 -10.10
N PRO A 218 14.68 -0.41 -10.28
CA PRO A 218 13.73 -0.07 -11.35
C PRO A 218 13.28 1.39 -11.32
N ASN A 219 13.17 2.01 -12.49
CA ASN A 219 12.82 3.43 -12.61
C ASN A 219 11.38 3.73 -12.18
N MET A 220 10.44 2.81 -12.43
CA MET A 220 9.04 2.98 -12.05
C MET A 220 8.65 1.95 -11.01
N VAL A 221 8.25 2.40 -9.83
CA VAL A 221 7.89 1.51 -8.73
C VAL A 221 6.61 1.96 -8.02
N MET A 222 5.72 1.01 -7.77
CA MET A 222 4.68 1.17 -6.76
C MET A 222 5.17 0.54 -5.46
N MET A 223 5.38 1.38 -4.44
CA MET A 223 5.88 0.97 -3.14
C MET A 223 4.74 0.93 -2.13
N THR A 224 4.39 -0.27 -1.66
CA THR A 224 3.35 -0.46 -0.65
C THR A 224 3.94 -0.64 0.73
N ILE A 225 3.64 0.29 1.60
CA ILE A 225 4.10 0.38 2.98
C ILE A 225 2.92 0.15 3.93
N HIS A 226 3.17 -0.55 5.03
CA HIS A 226 2.19 -0.73 6.10
C HIS A 226 2.65 0.08 7.34
N PRO A 227 2.02 1.20 7.67
CA PRO A 227 2.48 2.13 8.70
C PRO A 227 2.75 1.49 10.07
N GLN A 228 1.96 0.49 10.46
CA GLN A 228 2.13 -0.20 11.73
C GLN A 228 3.47 -0.93 11.91
N ARG A 229 4.24 -1.13 10.85
CA ARG A 229 5.53 -1.82 10.90
C ARG A 229 6.69 -0.90 11.22
N TRP A 230 6.50 0.42 11.04
CA TRP A 230 7.54 1.44 11.13
C TRP A 230 7.42 2.20 12.44
N THR A 231 8.43 2.09 13.31
CA THR A 231 8.43 2.77 14.59
C THR A 231 9.83 2.83 15.20
N ASP A 232 10.15 3.95 15.85
CA ASP A 232 11.36 4.08 16.67
C ASP A 232 11.12 3.62 18.13
N ASN A 233 9.87 3.34 18.52
CA ASN A 233 9.56 2.77 19.83
C ASN A 233 9.98 1.29 19.85
N ARG A 234 11.01 0.98 20.65
CA ARG A 234 11.59 -0.38 20.73
C ARG A 234 10.59 -1.43 21.18
N CYS A 235 9.73 -1.11 22.14
CA CYS A 235 8.73 -2.08 22.64
C CYS A 235 7.71 -2.44 21.56
N GLU A 236 7.20 -1.45 20.84
CA GLU A 236 6.27 -1.67 19.72
C GLU A 236 6.94 -2.38 18.55
N TRP A 237 8.19 -2.03 18.28
CA TRP A 237 8.99 -2.70 17.24
C TRP A 237 9.16 -4.20 17.52
N VAL A 238 9.51 -4.56 18.76
CA VAL A 238 9.64 -5.97 19.19
C VAL A 238 8.29 -6.67 19.14
N LYS A 239 7.22 -6.02 19.63
CA LYS A 239 5.86 -6.57 19.58
C LYS A 239 5.45 -6.89 18.15
N GLU A 240 5.64 -5.96 17.21
CA GLU A 240 5.29 -6.16 15.81
C GLU A 240 6.16 -7.26 15.16
N LEU A 241 7.45 -7.33 15.49
CA LEU A 241 8.34 -8.39 15.03
C LEU A 241 7.84 -9.78 15.44
N VAL A 242 7.47 -9.96 16.71
CA VAL A 242 6.95 -11.23 17.24
C VAL A 242 5.61 -11.58 16.59
N VAL A 243 4.67 -10.64 16.57
CA VAL A 243 3.35 -10.85 15.96
C VAL A 243 3.47 -11.22 14.48
N GLN A 244 4.34 -10.55 13.74
CA GLN A 244 4.54 -10.84 12.32
C GLN A 244 5.26 -12.18 12.12
N GLY A 245 6.22 -12.51 12.98
CA GLY A 245 6.90 -13.81 12.97
C GLY A 245 5.91 -14.97 13.11
N VAL A 246 5.01 -14.89 14.10
CA VAL A 246 3.94 -15.88 14.29
C VAL A 246 3.04 -15.98 13.06
N LYS A 247 2.59 -14.85 12.51
CA LYS A 247 1.76 -14.84 11.30
C LYS A 247 2.46 -15.46 10.08
N ASN A 248 3.74 -15.19 9.90
CA ASN A 248 4.53 -15.78 8.82
C ASN A 248 4.65 -17.29 8.97
N CYS A 249 4.84 -17.81 10.20
CA CYS A 249 4.84 -19.25 10.48
C CYS A 249 3.50 -19.89 10.16
N VAL A 250 2.39 -19.31 10.63
CA VAL A 250 1.03 -19.79 10.35
C VAL A 250 0.75 -19.81 8.84
N LYS A 251 1.08 -18.74 8.12
CA LYS A 251 0.93 -18.69 6.66
C LYS A 251 1.70 -19.80 5.95
N ARG A 252 2.94 -20.08 6.35
CA ARG A 252 3.74 -21.18 5.77
C ARG A 252 3.09 -22.55 5.96
N VAL A 253 2.46 -22.78 7.10
CA VAL A 253 1.77 -24.04 7.39
C VAL A 253 0.48 -24.16 6.58
N LEU A 254 -0.32 -23.09 6.51
CA LEU A 254 -1.60 -23.08 5.79
C LEU A 254 -1.45 -23.10 4.26
N LEU A 255 -0.39 -22.48 3.72
CA LEU A 255 -0.15 -22.42 2.26
C LEU A 255 0.66 -23.61 1.71
N LYS A 256 1.15 -24.51 2.56
CA LYS A 256 1.75 -25.80 2.14
C LYS A 256 0.71 -26.90 1.93
N ARG A 257 -0.55 -26.63 2.21
CA ARG A 257 -1.70 -27.48 1.90
C ARG A 257 -2.40 -26.96 0.64
#